data_bc050b734cfa05c06fbd4fd08c651dd0
#
_entry.id   bc050b734cfa05c06fbd4fd08c651dd0
#
_cell.length_a   1.000
_cell.length_b   1.000
_cell.length_c   1.000
_cell.angle_alpha   90.00
_cell.angle_beta   90.00
_cell.angle_gamma   90.00
#
_symmetry.space_group_name_H-M   'P 1'
#
loop_
_entity.id
_entity.type
_entity.pdbx_description
1 polymer ?
#
loop_
_entity_poly.entity_id
_entity_poly.type
_entity_poly.pdbx_seq_one_letter_code
_entity_poly.pdbx_strand_id
1 'polypeptide(L)'
;MKKIRWGILGAARINERMLPALLESPSSQLVAIGSRREGAARETLDRLAPGRTTVAAHDSLEPILADSGIDAVYIPLGNGEHAEWVLKAIRAGKHVLCEKPLAIFPEDIRKIQEAASTHGVKVMEGFMYRFHPQHQRVRELIDAGLIGEIRSVRTSFSFMMKPARLYRISSDIHQGGGAMWDIGCYAVHSARMWMTGNPRSVSAMMHFADSGADLSTSGIIDFGEGRRAHFDFSFECTRRSEYEITGTLGTLRCPTVWQLPGDVPEISWRTESGQEGQETLKASNHFVLEVEGFSRAILEDTSPLLTLEDAYENCRIITAAIESAKTARHISL
;
A
#
# COMPACT_ATOMS: atom_id res chain seq x y z
N MET A 1 15.20 -18.63 16.20
CA MET A 1 14.45 -18.67 14.93
C MET A 1 15.33 -18.11 13.82
N LYS A 2 15.23 -18.66 12.60
CA LYS A 2 15.89 -18.10 11.42
C LYS A 2 15.28 -16.70 11.15
N LYS A 3 16.15 -15.71 10.89
CA LYS A 3 15.74 -14.34 10.57
C LYS A 3 15.96 -14.06 9.09
N ILE A 4 15.11 -13.27 8.49
CA ILE A 4 15.32 -12.70 7.16
C ILE A 4 16.28 -11.52 7.29
N ARG A 5 17.33 -11.54 6.48
CA ARG A 5 18.35 -10.48 6.41
C ARG A 5 17.91 -9.45 5.39
N TRP A 6 17.71 -8.22 5.83
CA TRP A 6 17.12 -7.16 5.04
C TRP A 6 18.12 -6.12 4.58
N GLY A 7 18.00 -5.70 3.32
CA GLY A 7 18.58 -4.47 2.77
C GLY A 7 17.51 -3.42 2.48
N ILE A 8 17.82 -2.14 2.63
CA ILE A 8 16.93 -1.03 2.24
C ILE A 8 17.53 -0.32 1.03
N LEU A 9 16.77 -0.24 -0.06
CA LEU A 9 17.16 0.44 -1.31
C LEU A 9 16.57 1.85 -1.36
N GLY A 10 17.12 2.77 -0.59
CA GLY A 10 16.73 4.17 -0.59
C GLY A 10 16.67 4.81 0.81
N ALA A 11 17.22 6.00 0.95
CA ALA A 11 17.11 6.85 2.13
C ALA A 11 15.88 7.76 1.99
N ALA A 12 14.69 7.17 2.14
CA ALA A 12 13.41 7.85 1.99
C ALA A 12 12.78 8.21 3.34
N ARG A 13 11.82 9.15 3.33
CA ARG A 13 11.11 9.57 4.54
C ARG A 13 10.37 8.42 5.24
N ILE A 14 9.82 7.49 4.47
CA ILE A 14 9.08 6.35 5.03
C ILE A 14 9.97 5.45 5.90
N ASN A 15 11.30 5.55 5.77
CA ASN A 15 12.22 4.84 6.66
C ASN A 15 12.04 5.25 8.13
N GLU A 16 11.45 6.41 8.44
CA GLU A 16 11.04 6.80 9.80
C GLU A 16 10.06 5.81 10.44
N ARG A 17 9.39 5.01 9.62
CA ARG A 17 8.45 3.96 10.03
C ARG A 17 9.01 2.56 9.83
N MET A 18 9.52 2.30 8.62
CA MET A 18 9.94 0.96 8.22
C MET A 18 11.25 0.52 8.91
N LEU A 19 12.23 1.42 9.06
CA LEU A 19 13.50 1.05 9.66
C LEU A 19 13.32 0.62 11.14
N PRO A 20 12.61 1.38 12.01
CA PRO A 20 12.26 0.90 13.34
C PRO A 20 11.48 -0.42 13.33
N ALA A 21 10.55 -0.61 12.39
CA ALA A 21 9.79 -1.84 12.28
C ALA A 21 10.68 -3.06 11.96
N LEU A 22 11.64 -2.91 11.05
CA LEU A 22 12.65 -3.93 10.77
C LEU A 22 13.52 -4.26 11.99
N LEU A 23 13.82 -3.29 12.83
CA LEU A 23 14.60 -3.49 14.05
C LEU A 23 13.78 -4.12 15.18
N GLU A 24 12.48 -3.83 15.26
CA GLU A 24 11.56 -4.35 16.27
C GLU A 24 11.10 -5.78 15.96
N SER A 25 10.94 -6.12 14.69
CA SER A 25 10.47 -7.44 14.26
C SER A 25 11.44 -8.56 14.67
N PRO A 26 10.99 -9.59 15.42
CA PRO A 26 11.83 -10.70 15.83
C PRO A 26 12.28 -11.59 14.65
N SER A 27 11.55 -11.55 13.52
CA SER A 27 11.85 -12.35 12.33
C SER A 27 12.78 -11.64 11.33
N SER A 28 13.24 -10.42 11.64
CA SER A 28 14.07 -9.63 10.74
C SER A 28 15.43 -9.28 11.33
N GLN A 29 16.40 -9.01 10.44
CA GLN A 29 17.71 -8.45 10.75
C GLN A 29 18.06 -7.44 9.65
N LEU A 30 18.18 -6.17 10.01
CA LEU A 30 18.68 -5.15 9.09
C LEU A 30 20.18 -5.32 8.89
N VAL A 31 20.63 -5.46 7.63
CA VAL A 31 22.04 -5.67 7.24
C VAL A 31 22.63 -4.41 6.61
N ALA A 32 21.89 -3.78 5.70
CA ALA A 32 22.40 -2.62 4.97
C ALA A 32 21.30 -1.65 4.57
N ILE A 33 21.70 -0.40 4.35
CA ILE A 33 20.90 0.63 3.67
C ILE A 33 21.75 1.30 2.59
N GLY A 34 21.17 1.53 1.42
CA GLY A 34 21.82 2.26 0.33
C GLY A 34 21.04 3.50 -0.07
N SER A 35 21.76 4.49 -0.61
CA SER A 35 21.17 5.70 -1.17
C SER A 35 22.03 6.20 -2.33
N ARG A 36 21.41 6.73 -3.40
CA ARG A 36 22.10 7.41 -4.47
C ARG A 36 22.54 8.85 -4.11
N ARG A 37 22.10 9.33 -2.94
CA ARG A 37 22.55 10.60 -2.38
C ARG A 37 23.69 10.31 -1.40
N GLU A 38 24.86 10.87 -1.66
CA GLU A 38 26.05 10.71 -0.83
C GLU A 38 25.77 11.03 0.64
N GLY A 39 26.22 10.19 1.55
CA GLY A 39 26.05 10.31 3.00
C GLY A 39 24.63 10.03 3.52
N ALA A 40 23.58 10.07 2.68
CA ALA A 40 22.19 9.99 3.15
C ALA A 40 21.84 8.64 3.80
N ALA A 41 22.48 7.56 3.39
CA ALA A 41 22.30 6.25 4.01
C ALA A 41 22.82 6.25 5.46
N ARG A 42 24.03 6.79 5.66
CA ARG A 42 24.65 6.92 7.00
C ARG A 42 23.84 7.86 7.88
N GLU A 43 23.48 9.04 7.40
CA GLU A 43 22.63 10.00 8.11
C GLU A 43 21.29 9.36 8.58
N THR A 44 20.67 8.57 7.70
CA THR A 44 19.43 7.86 8.03
C THR A 44 19.64 6.85 9.17
N LEU A 45 20.73 6.07 9.14
CA LEU A 45 21.05 5.12 10.19
C LEU A 45 21.35 5.83 11.51
N ASP A 46 22.19 6.88 11.50
CA ASP A 46 22.58 7.60 12.70
C ASP A 46 21.36 8.24 13.39
N ARG A 47 20.39 8.69 12.61
CA ARG A 47 19.13 9.28 13.12
C ARG A 47 18.13 8.24 13.60
N LEU A 48 17.93 7.15 12.88
CA LEU A 48 16.83 6.20 13.14
C LEU A 48 17.26 4.91 13.86
N ALA A 49 18.55 4.60 13.84
CA ALA A 49 19.15 3.43 14.47
C ALA A 49 20.49 3.76 15.14
N PRO A 50 20.54 4.73 16.06
CA PRO A 50 21.80 5.18 16.66
C PRO A 50 22.55 4.01 17.32
N GLY A 51 23.87 3.97 17.15
CA GLY A 51 24.73 2.92 17.72
C GLY A 51 24.71 1.57 16.98
N ARG A 52 23.98 1.42 15.89
CA ARG A 52 23.97 0.21 15.06
C ARG A 52 25.14 0.19 14.07
N THR A 53 26.35 0.04 14.57
CA THR A 53 27.59 0.06 13.77
C THR A 53 27.76 -1.14 12.83
N THR A 54 26.99 -2.21 13.05
CA THR A 54 27.02 -3.42 12.22
C THR A 54 26.16 -3.34 10.96
N VAL A 55 25.30 -2.30 10.83
CA VAL A 55 24.51 -2.08 9.62
C VAL A 55 25.32 -1.27 8.63
N ALA A 56 25.54 -1.82 7.44
CA ALA A 56 26.29 -1.15 6.39
C ALA A 56 25.52 0.03 5.78
N ALA A 57 26.21 1.10 5.43
CA ALA A 57 25.66 2.23 4.67
C ALA A 57 26.43 2.38 3.36
N HIS A 58 25.68 2.47 2.25
CA HIS A 58 26.24 2.58 0.90
C HIS A 58 25.71 3.82 0.19
N ASP A 59 26.58 4.50 -0.58
CA ASP A 59 26.20 5.64 -1.43
C ASP A 59 25.72 5.21 -2.82
N SER A 60 25.32 3.96 -2.96
CA SER A 60 24.67 3.38 -4.13
C SER A 60 23.75 2.24 -3.69
N LEU A 61 22.94 1.70 -4.60
CA LEU A 61 21.97 0.64 -4.30
C LEU A 61 22.48 -0.75 -4.70
N GLU A 62 23.35 -0.83 -5.68
CA GLU A 62 23.88 -2.05 -6.28
C GLU A 62 24.62 -2.97 -5.29
N PRO A 63 25.43 -2.46 -4.33
CA PRO A 63 26.10 -3.31 -3.36
C PRO A 63 25.12 -4.16 -2.53
N ILE A 64 23.92 -3.64 -2.23
CA ILE A 64 22.88 -4.38 -1.50
C ILE A 64 22.35 -5.55 -2.32
N LEU A 65 22.16 -5.35 -3.64
CA LEU A 65 21.72 -6.42 -4.54
C LEU A 65 22.79 -7.50 -4.72
N ALA A 66 24.05 -7.10 -4.74
CA ALA A 66 25.19 -8.01 -4.90
C ALA A 66 25.54 -8.80 -3.62
N ASP A 67 25.09 -8.36 -2.45
CA ASP A 67 25.42 -9.01 -1.19
C ASP A 67 24.62 -10.31 -1.01
N SER A 68 25.30 -11.46 -1.04
CA SER A 68 24.71 -12.78 -0.74
C SER A 68 24.25 -12.93 0.73
N GLY A 69 24.71 -12.05 1.60
CA GLY A 69 24.29 -11.94 3.00
C GLY A 69 22.91 -11.31 3.19
N ILE A 70 22.24 -10.85 2.12
CA ILE A 70 20.91 -10.24 2.15
C ILE A 70 19.91 -11.19 1.49
N ASP A 71 18.81 -11.51 2.19
CA ASP A 71 17.74 -12.39 1.71
C ASP A 71 16.61 -11.60 1.04
N ALA A 72 16.27 -10.44 1.59
CA ALA A 72 15.16 -9.61 1.13
C ALA A 72 15.54 -8.11 1.10
N VAL A 73 14.88 -7.39 0.21
CA VAL A 73 15.05 -5.93 0.12
C VAL A 73 13.72 -5.20 0.31
N TYR A 74 13.80 -4.04 0.97
CA TYR A 74 12.71 -3.06 1.01
C TYR A 74 13.04 -1.91 0.06
N ILE A 75 12.06 -1.52 -0.78
CA ILE A 75 12.25 -0.53 -1.84
C ILE A 75 11.33 0.69 -1.62
N PRO A 76 11.80 1.76 -0.98
CA PRO A 76 11.07 3.01 -0.79
C PRO A 76 11.52 4.12 -1.77
N LEU A 77 11.64 3.80 -3.05
CA LEU A 77 12.04 4.75 -4.08
C LEU A 77 10.86 5.61 -4.57
N GLY A 78 11.03 6.36 -5.64
CA GLY A 78 9.93 7.06 -6.30
C GLY A 78 9.03 6.09 -7.06
N ASN A 79 7.73 6.41 -7.14
CA ASN A 79 6.71 5.53 -7.73
C ASN A 79 7.08 5.02 -9.12
N GLY A 80 7.61 5.89 -9.99
CA GLY A 80 8.03 5.53 -11.35
C GLY A 80 9.30 4.66 -11.43
N GLU A 81 10.03 4.50 -10.32
CA GLU A 81 11.27 3.71 -10.27
C GLU A 81 11.07 2.30 -9.71
N HIS A 82 9.92 2.05 -9.06
CA HIS A 82 9.66 0.80 -8.35
C HIS A 82 9.84 -0.42 -9.24
N ALA A 83 9.17 -0.47 -10.40
CA ALA A 83 9.19 -1.63 -11.28
C ALA A 83 10.62 -1.99 -11.73
N GLU A 84 11.44 -1.00 -12.08
CA GLU A 84 12.83 -1.22 -12.49
C GLU A 84 13.66 -1.87 -11.37
N TRP A 85 13.58 -1.31 -10.16
CA TRP A 85 14.37 -1.80 -9.03
C TRP A 85 13.86 -3.11 -8.46
N VAL A 86 12.54 -3.35 -8.51
CA VAL A 86 11.94 -4.65 -8.19
C VAL A 86 12.49 -5.73 -9.14
N LEU A 87 12.51 -5.48 -10.45
CA LEU A 87 13.06 -6.43 -11.43
C LEU A 87 14.57 -6.66 -11.25
N LYS A 88 15.35 -5.63 -10.90
CA LYS A 88 16.77 -5.79 -10.57
C LYS A 88 16.97 -6.67 -9.33
N ALA A 89 16.17 -6.44 -8.28
CA ALA A 89 16.24 -7.23 -7.04
C ALA A 89 15.86 -8.70 -7.27
N ILE A 90 14.80 -8.95 -8.04
CA ILE A 90 14.39 -10.32 -8.42
C ILE A 90 15.52 -11.05 -9.14
N ARG A 91 16.15 -10.41 -10.16
CA ARG A 91 17.27 -11.00 -10.91
C ARG A 91 18.51 -11.27 -10.04
N ALA A 92 18.67 -10.52 -8.96
CA ALA A 92 19.68 -10.75 -7.93
C ALA A 92 19.29 -11.82 -6.90
N GLY A 93 18.15 -12.51 -7.08
CA GLY A 93 17.65 -13.55 -6.18
C GLY A 93 17.11 -13.03 -4.84
N LYS A 94 16.72 -11.74 -4.75
CA LYS A 94 16.20 -11.16 -3.52
C LYS A 94 14.67 -11.22 -3.49
N HIS A 95 14.11 -11.59 -2.32
CA HIS A 95 12.71 -11.32 -2.04
C HIS A 95 12.48 -9.81 -1.92
N VAL A 96 11.30 -9.31 -2.28
CA VAL A 96 11.06 -7.87 -2.39
C VAL A 96 9.79 -7.44 -1.64
N LEU A 97 9.93 -6.54 -0.70
CA LEU A 97 8.85 -5.69 -0.19
C LEU A 97 9.02 -4.30 -0.82
N CYS A 98 8.11 -3.92 -1.71
CA CYS A 98 8.18 -2.63 -2.40
C CYS A 98 7.08 -1.70 -1.90
N GLU A 99 7.40 -0.43 -1.64
CA GLU A 99 6.38 0.58 -1.38
C GLU A 99 5.32 0.63 -2.48
N LYS A 100 4.13 1.03 -2.07
CA LYS A 100 3.02 1.25 -3.00
C LYS A 100 3.20 2.58 -3.78
N PRO A 101 2.74 2.64 -5.01
CA PRO A 101 2.27 1.52 -5.84
C PRO A 101 3.44 0.66 -6.30
N LEU A 102 3.25 -0.64 -6.40
CA LEU A 102 4.30 -1.55 -6.88
C LEU A 102 4.82 -1.17 -8.27
N ALA A 103 3.94 -0.71 -9.14
CA ALA A 103 4.23 -0.10 -10.42
C ALA A 103 3.09 0.86 -10.83
N ILE A 104 3.36 1.72 -11.82
CA ILE A 104 2.37 2.66 -12.36
C ILE A 104 1.76 2.19 -13.69
N PHE A 105 2.22 1.05 -14.22
CA PHE A 105 1.69 0.39 -15.40
C PHE A 105 1.39 -1.08 -15.11
N PRO A 106 0.20 -1.59 -15.46
CA PRO A 106 -0.16 -3.00 -15.25
C PRO A 106 0.81 -3.99 -15.91
N GLU A 107 1.33 -3.63 -17.10
CA GLU A 107 2.28 -4.46 -17.86
C GLU A 107 3.57 -4.71 -17.10
N ASP A 108 4.02 -3.75 -16.30
CA ASP A 108 5.23 -3.90 -15.48
C ASP A 108 5.00 -4.89 -14.33
N ILE A 109 3.79 -4.92 -13.78
CA ILE A 109 3.42 -5.92 -12.77
C ILE A 109 3.41 -7.33 -13.38
N ARG A 110 2.94 -7.51 -14.61
CA ARG A 110 3.01 -8.80 -15.31
C ARG A 110 4.47 -9.26 -15.52
N LYS A 111 5.37 -8.34 -15.91
CA LYS A 111 6.81 -8.64 -15.99
C LYS A 111 7.39 -9.03 -14.61
N ILE A 112 6.96 -8.36 -13.56
CA ILE A 112 7.37 -8.67 -12.17
C ILE A 112 6.88 -10.07 -11.78
N GLN A 113 5.63 -10.43 -12.09
CA GLN A 113 5.06 -11.75 -11.83
C GLN A 113 5.87 -12.86 -12.52
N GLU A 114 6.15 -12.69 -13.80
CA GLU A 114 6.95 -13.64 -14.59
C GLU A 114 8.37 -13.80 -14.03
N ALA A 115 9.03 -12.67 -13.75
CA ALA A 115 10.37 -12.69 -13.20
C ALA A 115 10.41 -13.33 -11.80
N ALA A 116 9.47 -12.99 -10.91
CA ALA A 116 9.39 -13.56 -9.57
C ALA A 116 9.19 -15.07 -9.59
N SER A 117 8.31 -15.57 -10.47
CA SER A 117 8.09 -17.00 -10.70
C SER A 117 9.36 -17.70 -11.21
N THR A 118 10.03 -17.10 -12.19
CA THR A 118 11.24 -17.66 -12.80
C THR A 118 12.40 -17.77 -11.80
N HIS A 119 12.55 -16.80 -10.91
CA HIS A 119 13.67 -16.76 -9.95
C HIS A 119 13.30 -17.36 -8.58
N GLY A 120 12.07 -17.84 -8.38
CA GLY A 120 11.63 -18.44 -7.13
C GLY A 120 11.63 -17.46 -5.93
N VAL A 121 11.42 -16.17 -6.17
CA VAL A 121 11.41 -15.15 -5.12
C VAL A 121 10.00 -14.62 -4.87
N LYS A 122 9.76 -14.17 -3.66
CA LYS A 122 8.48 -13.55 -3.26
C LYS A 122 8.58 -12.04 -3.41
N VAL A 123 7.51 -11.44 -3.92
CA VAL A 123 7.35 -9.99 -4.04
C VAL A 123 6.01 -9.60 -3.43
N MET A 124 5.99 -8.52 -2.67
CA MET A 124 4.78 -7.97 -2.06
C MET A 124 4.77 -6.45 -2.16
N GLU A 125 3.60 -5.90 -2.47
CA GLU A 125 3.32 -4.47 -2.41
C GLU A 125 3.10 -4.01 -0.98
N GLY A 126 3.65 -2.86 -0.59
CA GLY A 126 3.66 -2.34 0.76
C GLY A 126 2.36 -1.64 1.16
N PHE A 127 1.28 -2.37 1.30
CA PHE A 127 0.05 -1.86 1.90
C PHE A 127 -0.04 -2.28 3.37
N MET A 128 0.80 -1.69 4.22
CA MET A 128 0.96 -2.00 5.64
C MET A 128 -0.37 -2.09 6.40
N TYR A 129 -1.38 -1.26 6.05
CA TYR A 129 -2.67 -1.24 6.74
C TYR A 129 -3.40 -2.59 6.71
N ARG A 130 -3.20 -3.41 5.66
CA ARG A 130 -3.80 -4.73 5.53
C ARG A 130 -3.43 -5.70 6.65
N PHE A 131 -2.31 -5.45 7.32
CA PHE A 131 -1.82 -6.26 8.43
C PHE A 131 -2.40 -5.83 9.79
N HIS A 132 -3.15 -4.70 9.83
CA HIS A 132 -3.74 -4.25 11.08
C HIS A 132 -4.92 -5.15 11.50
N PRO A 133 -5.00 -5.60 12.77
CA PRO A 133 -6.04 -6.52 13.27
C PRO A 133 -7.47 -6.04 13.05
N GLN A 134 -7.70 -4.72 12.92
CA GLN A 134 -9.05 -4.19 12.66
C GLN A 134 -9.68 -4.77 11.39
N HIS A 135 -8.89 -5.01 10.33
CA HIS A 135 -9.44 -5.54 9.08
C HIS A 135 -9.79 -7.02 9.17
N GLN A 136 -9.07 -7.77 10.00
CA GLN A 136 -9.47 -9.13 10.34
C GLN A 136 -10.79 -9.11 11.12
N ARG A 137 -10.92 -8.21 12.11
CA ARG A 137 -12.17 -8.09 12.89
C ARG A 137 -13.35 -7.68 12.03
N VAL A 138 -13.17 -6.76 11.09
CA VAL A 138 -14.21 -6.41 10.10
C VAL A 138 -14.62 -7.64 9.28
N ARG A 139 -13.66 -8.44 8.83
CA ARG A 139 -13.95 -9.68 8.09
C ARG A 139 -14.77 -10.65 8.93
N GLU A 140 -14.40 -10.87 10.20
CA GLU A 140 -15.15 -11.72 11.12
C GLU A 140 -16.62 -11.28 11.30
N LEU A 141 -16.85 -9.95 11.42
CA LEU A 141 -18.20 -9.39 11.52
C LEU A 141 -19.02 -9.60 10.23
N ILE A 142 -18.39 -9.43 9.06
CA ILE A 142 -19.01 -9.68 7.76
C ILE A 142 -19.34 -11.18 7.60
N ASP A 143 -18.38 -12.05 7.88
CA ASP A 143 -18.53 -13.50 7.74
C ASP A 143 -19.58 -14.08 8.73
N ALA A 144 -19.77 -13.42 9.88
CA ALA A 144 -20.87 -13.71 10.81
C ALA A 144 -22.27 -13.26 10.30
N GLY A 145 -22.32 -12.62 9.12
CA GLY A 145 -23.57 -12.19 8.50
C GLY A 145 -24.14 -10.88 9.03
N LEU A 146 -23.37 -10.12 9.83
CA LEU A 146 -23.86 -8.93 10.54
C LEU A 146 -24.54 -7.89 9.63
N ILE A 147 -23.99 -7.68 8.43
CA ILE A 147 -24.51 -6.71 7.47
C ILE A 147 -25.17 -7.34 6.23
N GLY A 148 -25.26 -8.68 6.19
CA GLY A 148 -25.79 -9.42 5.04
C GLY A 148 -24.90 -9.33 3.80
N GLU A 149 -25.50 -9.37 2.60
CA GLU A 149 -24.78 -9.28 1.32
C GLU A 149 -24.28 -7.85 1.08
N ILE A 150 -22.98 -7.68 0.81
CA ILE A 150 -22.38 -6.37 0.56
C ILE A 150 -22.90 -5.81 -0.76
N ARG A 151 -23.43 -4.60 -0.72
CA ARG A 151 -23.96 -3.85 -1.88
C ARG A 151 -23.14 -2.63 -2.22
N SER A 152 -22.58 -1.94 -1.23
CA SER A 152 -21.81 -0.72 -1.42
C SER A 152 -20.63 -0.64 -0.48
N VAL A 153 -19.50 -0.16 -0.99
CA VAL A 153 -18.33 0.24 -0.19
C VAL A 153 -18.01 1.68 -0.51
N ARG A 154 -17.69 2.48 0.50
CA ARG A 154 -17.20 3.86 0.33
C ARG A 154 -15.89 4.02 1.06
N THR A 155 -14.92 4.63 0.39
CA THR A 155 -13.61 4.93 0.99
C THR A 155 -13.24 6.38 0.78
N SER A 156 -12.69 7.01 1.82
CA SER A 156 -12.26 8.41 1.76
C SER A 156 -10.89 8.59 2.39
N PHE A 157 -9.92 9.10 1.60
CA PHE A 157 -8.59 9.42 2.10
C PHE A 157 -8.18 10.84 1.71
N SER A 158 -8.04 11.74 2.65
CA SER A 158 -7.63 13.10 2.37
C SER A 158 -6.79 13.71 3.48
N PHE A 159 -5.99 14.68 3.12
CA PHE A 159 -5.33 15.61 4.03
C PHE A 159 -4.89 16.87 3.25
N MET A 160 -4.82 18.01 3.93
CA MET A 160 -4.24 19.21 3.34
C MET A 160 -2.75 19.01 3.09
N MET A 161 -2.32 19.17 1.82
CA MET A 161 -0.92 19.04 1.46
C MET A 161 -0.08 20.13 2.12
N LYS A 162 0.99 19.70 2.80
CA LYS A 162 1.96 20.62 3.41
C LYS A 162 3.03 21.02 2.38
N PRO A 163 3.61 22.26 2.47
CA PRO A 163 4.66 22.71 1.56
C PRO A 163 5.81 21.71 1.39
N ALA A 164 6.25 21.07 2.47
CA ALA A 164 7.31 20.06 2.45
C ALA A 164 6.98 18.78 1.64
N ARG A 165 5.75 18.65 1.10
CA ARG A 165 5.27 17.51 0.32
C ARG A 165 4.91 17.86 -1.13
N LEU A 166 5.15 19.09 -1.56
CA LEU A 166 4.83 19.56 -2.93
C LEU A 166 5.55 18.74 -4.02
N TYR A 167 6.67 18.08 -3.70
CA TYR A 167 7.33 17.16 -4.61
C TYR A 167 6.42 16.03 -5.13
N ARG A 168 5.33 15.69 -4.41
CA ARG A 168 4.38 14.65 -4.82
C ARG A 168 3.51 15.04 -6.01
N ILE A 169 3.40 16.33 -6.26
CA ILE A 169 2.64 16.90 -7.37
C ILE A 169 3.56 17.64 -8.38
N SER A 170 4.87 17.44 -8.31
CA SER A 170 5.82 18.05 -9.24
C SER A 170 5.97 17.29 -10.55
N SER A 171 5.50 16.03 -10.60
CA SER A 171 5.56 15.18 -11.78
C SER A 171 4.14 14.84 -12.26
N ASP A 172 3.99 14.65 -13.57
CA ASP A 172 2.75 14.20 -14.18
C ASP A 172 2.27 12.87 -13.63
N ILE A 173 0.95 12.63 -13.67
CA ILE A 173 0.32 11.41 -13.17
C ILE A 173 0.86 10.14 -13.87
N HIS A 174 1.24 10.22 -15.15
CA HIS A 174 1.88 9.10 -15.87
C HIS A 174 3.35 8.85 -15.50
N GLN A 175 3.92 9.71 -14.67
CA GLN A 175 5.25 9.54 -14.07
C GLN A 175 5.16 9.13 -12.59
N GLY A 176 3.95 8.83 -12.10
CA GLY A 176 3.70 8.44 -10.72
C GLY A 176 3.49 9.62 -9.75
N GLY A 177 3.28 10.85 -10.28
CA GLY A 177 2.90 12.02 -9.50
C GLY A 177 1.41 12.03 -9.16
N GLY A 178 1.01 12.85 -8.17
CA GLY A 178 -0.38 13.10 -7.83
C GLY A 178 -0.94 12.34 -6.65
N ALA A 179 -2.15 12.71 -6.29
CA ALA A 179 -2.90 12.12 -5.19
C ALA A 179 -3.29 10.66 -5.48
N MET A 180 -3.57 10.31 -6.74
CA MET A 180 -3.96 8.96 -7.15
C MET A 180 -2.90 7.94 -6.72
N TRP A 181 -1.64 8.17 -7.04
CA TRP A 181 -0.56 7.24 -6.73
C TRP A 181 -0.10 7.30 -5.28
N ASP A 182 -0.29 8.43 -4.59
CA ASP A 182 0.14 8.55 -3.20
C ASP A 182 -0.89 8.03 -2.20
N ILE A 183 -2.16 8.45 -2.32
CA ILE A 183 -3.24 8.12 -1.39
C ILE A 183 -4.44 7.43 -2.08
N GLY A 184 -4.67 7.71 -3.36
CA GLY A 184 -5.74 7.10 -4.14
C GLY A 184 -5.58 5.59 -4.28
N CYS A 185 -4.34 5.10 -4.42
CA CYS A 185 -4.04 3.67 -4.45
C CYS A 185 -4.55 2.94 -3.20
N TYR A 186 -4.52 3.57 -2.02
CA TYR A 186 -5.13 3.03 -0.79
C TYR A 186 -6.65 3.03 -0.85
N ALA A 187 -7.25 4.15 -1.31
CA ALA A 187 -8.70 4.27 -1.39
C ALA A 187 -9.29 3.25 -2.37
N VAL A 188 -8.70 3.11 -3.56
CA VAL A 188 -9.09 2.12 -4.58
C VAL A 188 -8.91 0.70 -4.03
N HIS A 189 -7.75 0.40 -3.45
CA HIS A 189 -7.46 -0.91 -2.90
C HIS A 189 -8.45 -1.30 -1.79
N SER A 190 -8.71 -0.40 -0.82
CA SER A 190 -9.64 -0.69 0.28
C SER A 190 -11.09 -0.74 -0.17
N ALA A 191 -11.50 0.04 -1.18
CA ALA A 191 -12.82 -0.06 -1.78
C ALA A 191 -13.03 -1.43 -2.43
N ARG A 192 -12.02 -1.93 -3.15
CA ARG A 192 -12.06 -3.21 -3.87
C ARG A 192 -12.02 -4.41 -2.92
N MET A 193 -11.22 -4.37 -1.87
CA MET A 193 -10.96 -5.55 -1.01
C MET A 193 -12.18 -6.11 -0.29
N TRP A 194 -13.24 -5.31 -0.12
CA TRP A 194 -14.49 -5.72 0.53
C TRP A 194 -15.56 -6.19 -0.44
N MET A 195 -15.41 -5.85 -1.73
CA MET A 195 -16.35 -6.28 -2.75
C MET A 195 -16.10 -7.72 -3.17
N THR A 196 -17.17 -8.40 -3.54
CA THR A 196 -17.11 -9.75 -4.13
C THR A 196 -17.25 -9.68 -5.65
N GLY A 197 -16.57 -10.58 -6.35
CA GLY A 197 -16.56 -10.65 -7.83
C GLY A 197 -15.53 -9.71 -8.46
N ASN A 198 -15.48 -9.76 -9.78
CA ASN A 198 -14.53 -8.95 -10.57
C ASN A 198 -15.10 -7.57 -10.87
N PRO A 199 -14.30 -6.51 -10.82
CA PRO A 199 -14.71 -5.19 -11.28
C PRO A 199 -14.96 -5.22 -12.79
N ARG A 200 -16.06 -4.57 -13.23
CA ARG A 200 -16.51 -4.54 -14.64
C ARG A 200 -16.15 -3.23 -15.33
N SER A 201 -16.18 -2.14 -14.58
CA SER A 201 -15.90 -0.82 -15.13
C SER A 201 -15.60 0.20 -14.04
N VAL A 202 -15.02 1.33 -14.43
CA VAL A 202 -14.73 2.46 -13.55
C VAL A 202 -15.10 3.79 -14.21
N SER A 203 -15.60 4.73 -13.40
CA SER A 203 -15.79 6.13 -13.76
C SER A 203 -15.15 7.02 -12.71
N ALA A 204 -14.42 8.04 -13.13
CA ALA A 204 -13.76 8.97 -12.24
C ALA A 204 -13.75 10.40 -12.76
N MET A 205 -13.68 11.36 -11.84
CA MET A 205 -13.42 12.78 -12.09
C MET A 205 -12.20 13.21 -11.30
N MET A 206 -11.32 13.99 -11.91
CA MET A 206 -10.07 14.45 -11.31
C MET A 206 -9.91 15.95 -11.45
N HIS A 207 -9.36 16.57 -10.42
CA HIS A 207 -8.83 17.93 -10.47
C HIS A 207 -7.29 17.85 -10.61
N PHE A 208 -6.77 18.45 -11.68
CA PHE A 208 -5.34 18.38 -11.99
C PHE A 208 -4.63 19.70 -11.64
N ALA A 209 -3.40 19.60 -11.16
CA ALA A 209 -2.45 20.70 -11.08
C ALA A 209 -1.84 21.00 -12.46
N ASP A 210 -1.17 22.14 -12.61
CA ASP A 210 -0.46 22.52 -13.85
C ASP A 210 0.60 21.51 -14.30
N SER A 211 1.16 20.75 -13.37
CA SER A 211 2.13 19.68 -13.63
C SER A 211 1.53 18.44 -14.31
N GLY A 212 0.20 18.33 -14.39
CA GLY A 212 -0.52 17.13 -14.80
C GLY A 212 -0.72 16.08 -13.69
N ALA A 213 -0.27 16.36 -12.47
CA ALA A 213 -0.60 15.56 -11.29
C ALA A 213 -2.03 15.82 -10.85
N ASP A 214 -2.77 14.81 -10.38
CA ASP A 214 -4.06 15.04 -9.74
C ASP A 214 -3.92 15.51 -8.29
N LEU A 215 -4.80 16.41 -7.89
CA LEU A 215 -4.91 16.95 -6.53
C LEU A 215 -6.05 16.30 -5.76
N SER A 216 -7.13 16.00 -6.45
CA SER A 216 -8.31 15.35 -5.88
C SER A 216 -9.03 14.51 -6.93
N THR A 217 -9.61 13.40 -6.49
CA THR A 217 -10.32 12.46 -7.36
C THR A 217 -11.50 11.86 -6.63
N SER A 218 -12.60 11.69 -7.35
CA SER A 218 -13.76 10.91 -6.93
C SER A 218 -14.13 9.92 -8.03
N GLY A 219 -14.49 8.68 -7.65
CA GLY A 219 -14.85 7.67 -8.63
C GLY A 219 -15.70 6.53 -8.07
N ILE A 220 -16.17 5.71 -9.02
CA ILE A 220 -17.02 4.55 -8.76
C ILE A 220 -16.47 3.37 -9.57
N ILE A 221 -16.35 2.21 -8.91
CA ILE A 221 -16.06 0.93 -9.54
C ILE A 221 -17.35 0.12 -9.53
N ASP A 222 -17.81 -0.33 -10.70
CA ASP A 222 -18.99 -1.19 -10.83
C ASP A 222 -18.57 -2.66 -10.82
N PHE A 223 -19.20 -3.46 -9.96
CA PHE A 223 -19.01 -4.91 -9.86
C PHE A 223 -20.18 -5.69 -10.45
N GLY A 224 -21.15 -4.98 -11.05
CA GLY A 224 -22.37 -5.56 -11.58
C GLY A 224 -23.41 -5.91 -10.50
N GLU A 225 -24.61 -6.21 -10.95
CA GLU A 225 -25.74 -6.62 -10.09
C GLU A 225 -26.06 -5.59 -8.99
N GLY A 226 -25.83 -4.29 -9.26
CA GLY A 226 -26.04 -3.20 -8.33
C GLY A 226 -24.97 -3.04 -7.25
N ARG A 227 -23.87 -3.81 -7.30
CA ARG A 227 -22.75 -3.73 -6.36
C ARG A 227 -21.74 -2.68 -6.83
N ARG A 228 -21.41 -1.72 -5.99
CA ARG A 228 -20.53 -0.60 -6.32
C ARG A 228 -19.58 -0.25 -5.20
N ALA A 229 -18.34 0.07 -5.56
CA ALA A 229 -17.37 0.66 -4.67
C ALA A 229 -17.11 2.12 -5.06
N HIS A 230 -17.19 3.02 -4.09
CA HIS A 230 -16.94 4.45 -4.25
C HIS A 230 -15.62 4.79 -3.59
N PHE A 231 -14.84 5.63 -4.24
CA PHE A 231 -13.61 6.15 -3.68
C PHE A 231 -13.51 7.65 -3.88
N ASP A 232 -13.05 8.36 -2.88
CA ASP A 232 -12.63 9.74 -3.01
C ASP A 232 -11.36 9.99 -2.19
N PHE A 233 -10.51 10.85 -2.72
CA PHE A 233 -9.29 11.25 -2.03
C PHE A 233 -8.85 12.64 -2.48
N SER A 234 -8.12 13.35 -1.60
CA SER A 234 -7.76 14.72 -1.89
C SER A 234 -6.56 15.20 -1.06
N PHE A 235 -5.70 15.98 -1.71
CA PHE A 235 -4.68 16.80 -1.07
C PHE A 235 -5.17 18.20 -0.68
N GLU A 236 -6.46 18.49 -0.95
CA GLU A 236 -7.08 19.82 -0.79
C GLU A 236 -8.18 19.84 0.29
N CYS A 237 -8.41 18.71 0.97
CA CYS A 237 -9.42 18.58 2.02
C CYS A 237 -8.79 18.32 3.39
N THR A 238 -9.56 18.53 4.46
CA THR A 238 -9.19 18.11 5.81
C THR A 238 -8.95 16.60 5.86
N ARG A 239 -8.30 16.13 6.94
CA ARG A 239 -7.98 14.71 7.09
C ARG A 239 -9.24 13.85 7.16
N ARG A 240 -9.31 12.86 6.29
CA ARG A 240 -10.21 11.70 6.31
C ARG A 240 -9.38 10.45 6.13
N SER A 241 -9.78 9.34 6.72
CA SER A 241 -9.04 8.09 6.67
C SER A 241 -9.99 6.93 6.99
N GLU A 242 -11.03 6.74 6.18
CA GLU A 242 -12.18 5.90 6.54
C GLU A 242 -12.68 5.06 5.38
N TYR A 243 -13.36 3.97 5.75
CA TYR A 243 -14.28 3.28 4.85
C TYR A 243 -15.59 2.91 5.56
N GLU A 244 -16.64 2.78 4.74
CA GLU A 244 -17.96 2.30 5.10
C GLU A 244 -18.37 1.15 4.18
N ILE A 245 -18.90 0.08 4.76
CA ILE A 245 -19.38 -1.12 4.04
C ILE A 245 -20.86 -1.26 4.33
N THR A 246 -21.70 -1.17 3.31
CA THR A 246 -23.14 -1.30 3.41
C THR A 246 -23.60 -2.59 2.73
N GLY A 247 -24.31 -3.39 3.48
CA GLY A 247 -24.94 -4.62 3.00
C GLY A 247 -26.47 -4.56 3.08
N THR A 248 -27.11 -5.70 2.84
CA THR A 248 -28.58 -5.83 2.82
C THR A 248 -29.22 -5.78 4.21
N LEU A 249 -28.44 -6.00 5.28
CA LEU A 249 -28.93 -6.07 6.66
C LEU A 249 -28.31 -5.01 7.58
N GLY A 250 -27.35 -4.21 7.09
CA GLY A 250 -26.72 -3.18 7.92
C GLY A 250 -25.53 -2.51 7.26
N THR A 251 -24.89 -1.66 8.05
CA THR A 251 -23.70 -0.88 7.67
C THR A 251 -22.62 -1.01 8.73
N LEU A 252 -21.37 -1.14 8.29
CA LEU A 252 -20.17 -1.20 9.12
C LEU A 252 -19.24 -0.06 8.70
N ARG A 253 -18.65 0.67 9.66
CA ARG A 253 -17.77 1.80 9.43
C ARG A 253 -16.46 1.67 10.20
N CYS A 254 -15.35 2.02 9.55
CA CYS A 254 -14.04 2.22 10.16
C CYS A 254 -13.59 3.66 9.91
N PRO A 255 -13.60 4.54 10.92
CA PRO A 255 -13.24 5.95 10.78
C PRO A 255 -11.73 6.21 10.80
N THR A 256 -10.91 5.19 11.09
CA THR A 256 -9.44 5.27 11.15
C THR A 256 -8.80 4.05 10.49
N VAL A 257 -8.54 4.13 9.18
CA VAL A 257 -8.01 3.02 8.38
C VAL A 257 -6.50 3.13 8.17
N TRP A 258 -6.04 4.26 7.62
CA TRP A 258 -4.62 4.52 7.34
C TRP A 258 -4.04 5.34 8.48
N GLN A 259 -3.73 4.64 9.57
CA GLN A 259 -3.48 5.22 10.89
C GLN A 259 -2.18 6.03 10.95
N LEU A 260 -2.25 7.13 11.67
CA LEU A 260 -1.09 7.86 12.16
C LEU A 260 -0.79 7.45 13.62
N PRO A 261 0.41 7.73 14.13
CA PRO A 261 0.69 7.54 15.56
C PRO A 261 -0.33 8.29 16.41
N GLY A 262 -0.90 7.57 17.37
CA GLY A 262 -1.92 8.11 18.27
C GLY A 262 -3.36 7.94 17.79
N ASP A 263 -3.60 7.49 16.56
CA ASP A 263 -4.94 7.12 16.12
C ASP A 263 -5.42 5.86 16.85
N VAL A 264 -6.69 5.87 17.23
CA VAL A 264 -7.34 4.73 17.89
C VAL A 264 -8.16 3.97 16.84
N PRO A 265 -7.88 2.68 16.60
CA PRO A 265 -8.66 1.87 15.67
C PRO A 265 -10.05 1.62 16.20
N GLU A 266 -11.05 1.96 15.42
CA GLU A 266 -12.46 1.84 15.79
C GLU A 266 -13.25 1.16 14.68
N ILE A 267 -14.24 0.36 15.07
CA ILE A 267 -15.23 -0.25 14.20
C ILE A 267 -16.60 0.04 14.79
N SER A 268 -17.52 0.57 14.01
CA SER A 268 -18.91 0.74 14.42
C SER A 268 -19.85 0.10 13.40
N TRP A 269 -21.03 -0.32 13.86
CA TRP A 269 -22.04 -0.91 12.98
C TRP A 269 -23.45 -0.59 13.44
N ARG A 270 -24.35 -0.68 12.49
CA ARG A 270 -25.79 -0.55 12.68
C ARG A 270 -26.52 -1.50 11.74
N THR A 271 -27.51 -2.24 12.24
CA THR A 271 -28.32 -3.15 11.43
C THR A 271 -29.73 -2.62 11.23
N GLU A 272 -30.44 -3.10 10.21
CA GLU A 272 -31.85 -2.82 9.96
C GLU A 272 -32.77 -3.29 11.10
N SER A 273 -32.35 -4.31 11.87
CA SER A 273 -33.06 -4.75 13.07
C SER A 273 -32.88 -3.83 14.28
N GLY A 274 -32.12 -2.75 14.14
CA GLY A 274 -31.87 -1.76 15.21
C GLY A 274 -30.72 -2.15 16.15
N GLN A 275 -29.97 -3.18 15.87
CA GLN A 275 -28.76 -3.50 16.62
C GLN A 275 -27.65 -2.51 16.25
N GLU A 276 -27.05 -1.89 17.24
CA GLU A 276 -25.89 -1.00 17.08
C GLU A 276 -24.74 -1.48 17.96
N GLY A 277 -23.51 -1.24 17.54
CA GLY A 277 -22.34 -1.55 18.32
C GLY A 277 -21.11 -0.77 17.87
N GLN A 278 -20.15 -0.76 18.77
CA GLN A 278 -18.84 -0.11 18.54
C GLN A 278 -17.77 -0.92 19.26
N GLU A 279 -16.65 -1.13 18.59
CA GLU A 279 -15.45 -1.75 19.15
C GLU A 279 -14.26 -0.85 18.97
N THR A 280 -13.46 -0.70 20.03
CA THR A 280 -12.14 -0.08 19.99
C THR A 280 -11.10 -1.17 20.05
N LEU A 281 -10.17 -1.19 19.10
CA LEU A 281 -9.13 -2.17 19.06
C LEU A 281 -7.82 -1.61 19.63
N LYS A 282 -6.94 -2.52 20.07
CA LYS A 282 -5.60 -2.13 20.48
C LYS A 282 -4.82 -1.56 19.30
N ALA A 283 -4.21 -0.39 19.49
CA ALA A 283 -3.28 0.17 18.53
C ALA A 283 -2.13 -0.83 18.28
N SER A 284 -1.81 -1.06 17.03
CA SER A 284 -0.75 -1.99 16.60
C SER A 284 0.13 -1.32 15.56
N ASN A 285 1.43 -1.61 15.61
CA ASN A 285 2.35 -1.12 14.59
C ASN A 285 2.22 -1.98 13.32
N HIS A 286 1.42 -1.53 12.39
CA HIS A 286 1.14 -2.28 11.14
C HIS A 286 2.37 -2.46 10.25
N PHE A 287 3.42 -1.62 10.37
CA PHE A 287 4.70 -1.84 9.68
C PHE A 287 5.46 -3.04 10.25
N VAL A 288 5.46 -3.22 11.58
CA VAL A 288 6.03 -4.42 12.20
C VAL A 288 5.27 -5.66 11.74
N LEU A 289 3.94 -5.61 11.75
CA LEU A 289 3.10 -6.73 11.32
C LEU A 289 3.28 -7.06 9.83
N GLU A 290 3.50 -6.05 8.98
CA GLU A 290 3.82 -6.22 7.55
C GLU A 290 5.16 -6.93 7.36
N VAL A 291 6.22 -6.46 8.04
CA VAL A 291 7.56 -7.09 8.03
C VAL A 291 7.47 -8.54 8.51
N GLU A 292 6.76 -8.81 9.59
CA GLU A 292 6.58 -10.16 10.12
C GLU A 292 5.79 -11.05 9.19
N GLY A 293 4.69 -10.54 8.62
CA GLY A 293 3.85 -11.27 7.67
C GLY A 293 4.63 -11.66 6.42
N PHE A 294 5.40 -10.73 5.85
CA PHE A 294 6.21 -11.02 4.68
C PHE A 294 7.40 -11.94 4.99
N SER A 295 8.09 -11.71 6.12
CA SER A 295 9.17 -12.58 6.57
C SER A 295 8.68 -14.02 6.80
N ARG A 296 7.50 -14.19 7.38
CA ARG A 296 6.87 -15.51 7.58
C ARG A 296 6.57 -16.17 6.24
N ALA A 297 5.98 -15.44 5.29
CA ALA A 297 5.71 -15.97 3.95
C ALA A 297 6.99 -16.49 3.26
N ILE A 298 8.15 -15.82 3.47
CA ILE A 298 9.43 -16.28 2.96
C ILE A 298 9.91 -17.54 3.70
N LEU A 299 9.86 -17.55 5.05
CA LEU A 299 10.39 -18.63 5.87
C LEU A 299 9.59 -19.93 5.74
N GLU A 300 8.27 -19.83 5.57
CA GLU A 300 7.33 -20.96 5.47
C GLU A 300 7.03 -21.33 4.02
N ASP A 301 7.62 -20.63 3.05
CA ASP A 301 7.37 -20.77 1.62
C ASP A 301 5.90 -20.69 1.23
N THR A 302 5.15 -19.80 1.87
CA THR A 302 3.74 -19.52 1.58
C THR A 302 3.57 -18.27 0.71
N SER A 303 2.39 -18.09 0.14
CA SER A 303 2.08 -16.85 -0.59
C SER A 303 2.00 -15.66 0.37
N PRO A 304 2.55 -14.48 0.00
CA PRO A 304 2.31 -13.25 0.76
C PRO A 304 0.81 -12.91 0.84
N LEU A 305 0.42 -12.19 1.89
CA LEU A 305 -0.97 -11.73 2.08
C LEU A 305 -1.47 -10.90 0.90
N LEU A 306 -0.61 -10.03 0.36
CA LEU A 306 -0.86 -9.23 -0.83
C LEU A 306 -0.14 -9.89 -2.00
N THR A 307 -0.92 -10.44 -2.91
CA THR A 307 -0.37 -11.15 -4.09
C THR A 307 -0.05 -10.17 -5.21
N LEU A 308 0.78 -10.58 -6.14
CA LEU A 308 1.05 -9.78 -7.34
C LEU A 308 -0.19 -9.64 -8.24
N GLU A 309 -1.15 -10.57 -8.17
CA GLU A 309 -2.43 -10.41 -8.86
C GLU A 309 -3.28 -9.31 -8.21
N ASP A 310 -3.25 -9.19 -6.88
CA ASP A 310 -3.90 -8.09 -6.16
C ASP A 310 -3.31 -6.72 -6.57
N ALA A 311 -1.99 -6.62 -6.65
CA ALA A 311 -1.28 -5.43 -7.14
C ALA A 311 -1.65 -5.09 -8.59
N TYR A 312 -1.71 -6.11 -9.47
CA TYR A 312 -2.11 -5.95 -10.86
C TYR A 312 -3.53 -5.38 -10.98
N GLU A 313 -4.50 -5.98 -10.29
CA GLU A 313 -5.88 -5.52 -10.32
C GLU A 313 -6.03 -4.09 -9.77
N ASN A 314 -5.28 -3.75 -8.71
CA ASN A 314 -5.29 -2.39 -8.18
C ASN A 314 -4.75 -1.38 -9.20
N CYS A 315 -3.60 -1.66 -9.82
CA CYS A 315 -2.99 -0.81 -10.83
C CYS A 315 -3.88 -0.69 -12.07
N ARG A 316 -4.51 -1.78 -12.52
CA ARG A 316 -5.44 -1.80 -13.68
C ARG A 316 -6.65 -0.88 -13.45
N ILE A 317 -7.25 -0.93 -12.28
CA ILE A 317 -8.36 -0.05 -11.93
C ILE A 317 -7.90 1.41 -11.85
N ILE A 318 -6.74 1.68 -11.26
CA ILE A 318 -6.19 3.03 -11.15
C ILE A 318 -5.93 3.62 -12.53
N THR A 319 -5.29 2.88 -13.43
CA THR A 319 -5.01 3.36 -14.81
C THR A 319 -6.29 3.60 -15.59
N ALA A 320 -7.28 2.73 -15.46
CA ALA A 320 -8.60 2.93 -16.05
C ALA A 320 -9.36 4.14 -15.45
N ALA A 321 -9.21 4.40 -14.14
CA ALA A 321 -9.79 5.59 -13.52
C ALA A 321 -9.14 6.89 -14.04
N ILE A 322 -7.83 6.89 -14.24
CA ILE A 322 -7.10 8.02 -14.87
C ILE A 322 -7.60 8.25 -16.30
N GLU A 323 -7.75 7.18 -17.10
CA GLU A 323 -8.29 7.26 -18.45
C GLU A 323 -9.73 7.78 -18.45
N SER A 324 -10.56 7.27 -17.54
CA SER A 324 -11.95 7.73 -17.38
C SER A 324 -12.03 9.23 -17.14
N ALA A 325 -11.22 9.75 -16.22
CA ALA A 325 -11.21 11.17 -15.91
C ALA A 325 -10.75 12.03 -17.09
N LYS A 326 -9.75 11.58 -17.85
CA LYS A 326 -9.20 12.30 -19.01
C LYS A 326 -10.15 12.29 -20.20
N THR A 327 -10.91 11.21 -20.39
CA THR A 327 -11.81 11.05 -21.54
C THR A 327 -13.27 11.40 -21.24
N ALA A 328 -13.59 11.65 -19.97
CA ALA A 328 -14.96 11.80 -19.45
C ALA A 328 -15.89 10.63 -19.85
N ARG A 329 -15.31 9.41 -19.90
CA ARG A 329 -16.02 8.18 -20.24
C ARG A 329 -15.89 7.16 -19.12
N HIS A 330 -16.86 6.28 -19.06
CA HIS A 330 -16.75 5.07 -18.29
C HIS A 330 -15.84 4.07 -19.03
N ILE A 331 -14.92 3.45 -18.32
CA ILE A 331 -13.93 2.53 -18.89
C ILE A 331 -14.27 1.11 -18.43
N SER A 332 -14.41 0.19 -19.38
CA SER A 332 -14.55 -1.25 -19.10
C SER A 332 -13.22 -1.84 -18.60
N LEU A 333 -13.30 -2.76 -17.66
CA LEU A 333 -12.17 -3.45 -17.05
C LEU A 333 -12.10 -4.90 -17.53
#